data_a2ae75693d85902e2d06884300aead8e
#
_entry.id   a2ae75693d85902e2d06884300aead8e
#
_cell.length_a   1.000
_cell.length_b   1.000
_cell.length_c   1.000
_cell.angle_alpha   90.00
_cell.angle_beta   90.00
_cell.angle_gamma   90.00
#
_symmetry.space_group_name_H-M   'P 1'
#
loop_
_entity.id
_entity.type
_entity.pdbx_description
1 polymer ?
#
loop_
_entity_poly.entity_id
_entity_poly.type
_entity_poly.pdbx_seq_one_letter_code
_entity_poly.pdbx_strand_id
1 'polypeptide(L)'
;MKKTLFTALCCLIYIVADAQTAHSLFWKKDSLQVAEIVSKVGNQFNKVGHHGPAVENSHMALRIYFNDSGAIDVYSKPAKGMELLEYLWYPHKKGPVGVGDGNDHYIVGKTIGLGGIALWDCSKEVKLVATKGRTARAGATKKGSYIEMIAYGVEYMSGFVDISIRIDMDSRSREAKVTARELSGRKVRFLTGVNFHDGQSVFTGKGYIGVWGPHKGDKSPVPVPLGAGLRFRQSDFTPVQKTEDLMRIISKPSSKITTSIIASSVIEEELNTEQLFREYFK
;
A
#
# COMPACT_ATOMS: atom_id res chain seq x y z
N MET A 1 6.87 -43.35 -56.46
CA MET A 1 6.56 -43.19 -55.04
C MET A 1 7.09 -41.85 -54.55
N LYS A 2 6.21 -40.85 -54.37
CA LYS A 2 6.58 -39.50 -53.82
C LYS A 2 6.33 -39.52 -52.33
N LYS A 3 7.37 -39.36 -51.52
CA LYS A 3 7.28 -39.22 -50.08
C LYS A 3 6.97 -37.76 -49.73
N THR A 4 5.77 -37.48 -49.26
CA THR A 4 5.37 -36.15 -48.75
C THR A 4 5.85 -36.04 -47.31
N LEU A 5 6.76 -35.11 -47.03
CA LEU A 5 7.27 -34.80 -45.71
C LEU A 5 6.28 -33.84 -45.05
N PHE A 6 5.58 -34.26 -44.01
CA PHE A 6 4.70 -33.43 -43.19
C PHE A 6 5.55 -32.76 -42.10
N THR A 7 5.85 -31.47 -42.28
CA THR A 7 6.52 -30.67 -41.24
C THR A 7 5.45 -30.17 -40.27
N ALA A 8 5.36 -30.77 -39.10
CA ALA A 8 4.50 -30.26 -38.01
C ALA A 8 5.12 -28.98 -37.43
N LEU A 9 4.50 -27.85 -37.69
CA LEU A 9 4.84 -26.57 -37.10
C LEU A 9 4.23 -26.53 -35.67
N CYS A 10 5.03 -26.84 -34.65
CA CYS A 10 4.64 -26.60 -33.26
C CYS A 10 4.61 -25.12 -32.96
N CYS A 11 3.44 -24.49 -33.04
CA CYS A 11 3.23 -23.16 -32.47
C CYS A 11 3.31 -23.26 -30.93
N LEU A 12 4.43 -22.86 -30.36
CA LEU A 12 4.53 -22.55 -28.92
C LEU A 12 3.64 -21.32 -28.67
N ILE A 13 2.44 -21.56 -28.15
CA ILE A 13 1.61 -20.51 -27.58
C ILE A 13 2.27 -20.13 -26.26
N TYR A 14 3.07 -19.07 -26.26
CA TYR A 14 3.43 -18.41 -25.00
C TYR A 14 2.16 -17.82 -24.42
N ILE A 15 1.58 -18.49 -23.43
CA ILE A 15 0.59 -17.86 -22.54
C ILE A 15 1.38 -16.84 -21.73
N VAL A 16 1.42 -15.61 -22.21
CA VAL A 16 1.81 -14.47 -21.39
C VAL A 16 0.70 -14.40 -20.33
N ALA A 17 0.98 -14.79 -19.10
CA ALA A 17 0.10 -14.52 -17.99
C ALA A 17 -0.14 -13.01 -18.00
N ASP A 18 -1.37 -12.59 -18.36
CA ASP A 18 -1.70 -11.18 -18.39
C ASP A 18 -1.47 -10.62 -17.01
N ALA A 19 -0.60 -9.64 -16.93
CA ALA A 19 -0.32 -8.92 -15.69
C ALA A 19 -1.64 -8.28 -15.23
N GLN A 20 -2.19 -8.78 -14.14
CA GLN A 20 -3.51 -8.40 -13.65
C GLN A 20 -3.40 -7.51 -12.42
N THR A 21 -4.44 -6.74 -12.18
CA THR A 21 -4.68 -6.04 -10.92
C THR A 21 -6.11 -6.26 -10.49
N ALA A 22 -6.35 -6.25 -9.18
CA ALA A 22 -7.68 -6.25 -8.62
C ALA A 22 -7.87 -5.07 -7.67
N HIS A 23 -9.12 -4.73 -7.42
CA HIS A 23 -9.51 -3.76 -6.40
C HIS A 23 -10.77 -4.23 -5.70
N SER A 24 -10.93 -3.83 -4.44
CA SER A 24 -12.07 -4.23 -3.61
C SER A 24 -12.51 -3.08 -2.72
N LEU A 25 -13.82 -2.82 -2.71
CA LEU A 25 -14.46 -1.87 -1.81
C LEU A 25 -15.90 -2.30 -1.56
N PHE A 26 -16.28 -2.55 -0.30
CA PHE A 26 -17.62 -3.00 0.05
C PHE A 26 -17.96 -2.73 1.52
N TRP A 27 -19.26 -2.64 1.83
CA TRP A 27 -19.74 -2.67 3.20
C TRP A 27 -19.80 -4.11 3.73
N LYS A 28 -19.30 -4.36 4.94
CA LYS A 28 -19.32 -5.70 5.56
C LYS A 28 -20.73 -6.31 5.68
N LYS A 29 -21.74 -5.47 5.80
CA LYS A 29 -23.13 -5.91 6.02
C LYS A 29 -23.74 -6.71 4.87
N ASP A 30 -23.32 -6.43 3.63
CA ASP A 30 -23.87 -7.05 2.42
C ASP A 30 -22.80 -7.65 1.50
N SER A 31 -21.54 -7.32 1.72
CA SER A 31 -20.38 -7.80 0.94
C SER A 31 -20.47 -7.50 -0.58
N LEU A 32 -21.32 -6.55 -0.98
CA LEU A 32 -21.42 -6.15 -2.38
C LEU A 32 -20.33 -5.18 -2.76
N GLN A 33 -19.60 -5.50 -3.82
CA GLN A 33 -18.56 -4.63 -4.36
C GLN A 33 -19.16 -3.35 -4.93
N VAL A 34 -18.58 -2.20 -4.56
CA VAL A 34 -18.98 -0.87 -5.02
C VAL A 34 -17.80 -0.06 -5.48
N ALA A 35 -18.03 0.90 -6.39
CA ALA A 35 -16.98 1.81 -6.84
C ALA A 35 -16.69 2.94 -5.85
N GLU A 36 -17.68 3.28 -4.99
CA GLU A 36 -17.57 4.39 -4.05
C GLU A 36 -18.35 4.10 -2.76
N ILE A 37 -17.78 4.52 -1.64
CA ILE A 37 -18.44 4.63 -0.33
C ILE A 37 -18.32 6.07 0.13
N VAL A 38 -19.44 6.74 0.38
CA VAL A 38 -19.52 8.07 0.97
C VAL A 38 -20.06 7.97 2.38
N SER A 39 -19.36 8.54 3.35
CA SER A 39 -19.77 8.55 4.76
C SER A 39 -19.68 9.95 5.34
N LYS A 40 -20.75 10.39 5.99
CA LYS A 40 -20.76 11.62 6.81
C LYS A 40 -19.98 11.44 8.11
N VAL A 41 -19.74 10.18 8.53
CA VAL A 41 -18.91 9.84 9.68
C VAL A 41 -17.51 9.54 9.21
N GLY A 42 -16.49 10.19 9.78
CA GLY A 42 -15.10 10.10 9.36
C GLY A 42 -14.50 8.69 9.49
N ASN A 43 -14.90 7.92 10.50
CA ASN A 43 -14.35 6.59 10.77
C ASN A 43 -15.38 5.49 10.52
N GLN A 44 -15.09 4.61 9.55
CA GLN A 44 -15.89 3.43 9.21
C GLN A 44 -15.04 2.14 9.19
N PHE A 45 -13.86 2.17 9.81
CA PHE A 45 -12.88 1.07 9.84
C PHE A 45 -13.49 -0.31 10.09
N ASN A 46 -14.39 -0.41 11.06
CA ASN A 46 -15.00 -1.69 11.42
C ASN A 46 -16.20 -2.09 10.53
N LYS A 47 -16.68 -1.20 9.67
CA LYS A 47 -17.88 -1.42 8.85
C LYS A 47 -17.58 -1.69 7.38
N VAL A 48 -16.41 -1.24 6.90
CA VAL A 48 -15.95 -1.44 5.52
C VAL A 48 -15.08 -2.71 5.45
N GLY A 49 -15.23 -3.48 4.37
CA GLY A 49 -14.38 -4.62 4.07
C GLY A 49 -12.92 -4.22 3.99
N HIS A 50 -11.99 -5.11 4.30
CA HIS A 50 -10.56 -4.83 4.41
C HIS A 50 -10.19 -3.63 5.31
N HIS A 51 -11.14 -3.15 6.13
CA HIS A 51 -11.04 -1.91 6.88
C HIS A 51 -10.87 -0.63 6.03
N GLY A 52 -11.08 -0.73 4.71
CA GLY A 52 -10.97 0.33 3.72
C GLY A 52 -10.83 -0.21 2.30
N PRO A 53 -10.67 0.65 1.29
CA PRO A 53 -10.45 0.21 -0.08
C PRO A 53 -9.13 -0.55 -0.20
N ALA A 54 -9.13 -1.66 -0.95
CA ALA A 54 -7.99 -2.53 -1.19
C ALA A 54 -7.66 -2.66 -2.68
N VAL A 55 -6.38 -2.83 -3.00
CA VAL A 55 -5.86 -2.99 -4.36
C VAL A 55 -4.74 -4.01 -4.38
N GLU A 56 -4.62 -4.76 -5.45
CA GLU A 56 -3.68 -5.87 -5.59
C GLU A 56 -3.12 -5.96 -7.01
N ASN A 57 -1.86 -6.34 -7.11
CA ASN A 57 -1.25 -6.92 -8.31
C ASN A 57 -0.55 -8.24 -7.96
N SER A 58 0.16 -8.83 -8.92
CA SER A 58 0.86 -10.11 -8.70
C SER A 58 1.96 -10.07 -7.62
N HIS A 59 2.41 -8.91 -7.17
CA HIS A 59 3.53 -8.77 -6.24
C HIS A 59 3.12 -8.35 -4.83
N MET A 60 2.08 -7.52 -4.68
CA MET A 60 1.64 -7.01 -3.38
C MET A 60 0.17 -6.66 -3.37
N ALA A 61 -0.42 -6.66 -2.18
CA ALA A 61 -1.74 -6.11 -1.95
C ALA A 61 -1.69 -5.06 -0.84
N LEU A 62 -2.43 -3.98 -1.03
CA LEU A 62 -2.43 -2.79 -0.20
C LEU A 62 -3.86 -2.38 0.15
N ARG A 63 -4.03 -1.75 1.32
CA ARG A 63 -5.30 -1.11 1.70
C ARG A 63 -5.04 0.26 2.33
N ILE A 64 -5.97 1.19 2.17
CA ILE A 64 -5.98 2.46 2.90
C ILE A 64 -7.04 2.35 4.01
N TYR A 65 -6.67 2.55 5.26
CA TYR A 65 -7.62 2.48 6.36
C TYR A 65 -8.69 3.56 6.30
N PHE A 66 -9.96 3.15 6.40
CA PHE A 66 -11.12 4.07 6.47
C PHE A 66 -11.27 4.65 7.88
N ASN A 67 -10.23 5.33 8.35
CA ASN A 67 -10.16 5.98 9.65
C ASN A 67 -9.27 7.24 9.58
N ASP A 68 -8.95 7.81 10.72
CA ASP A 68 -8.24 9.08 10.83
C ASP A 68 -6.71 8.94 10.69
N SER A 69 -6.18 7.73 10.55
CA SER A 69 -4.72 7.52 10.53
C SER A 69 -4.07 7.91 9.21
N GLY A 70 -4.82 7.88 8.09
CA GLY A 70 -4.24 7.99 6.74
C GLY A 70 -3.28 6.84 6.40
N ALA A 71 -3.36 5.73 7.13
CA ALA A 71 -2.42 4.64 7.04
C ALA A 71 -2.64 3.77 5.80
N ILE A 72 -1.53 3.31 5.24
CA ILE A 72 -1.48 2.27 4.21
C ILE A 72 -0.93 1.00 4.86
N ASP A 73 -1.64 -0.09 4.66
CA ASP A 73 -1.32 -1.41 5.17
C ASP A 73 -1.04 -2.39 4.03
N VAL A 74 -0.32 -3.46 4.36
CA VAL A 74 0.21 -4.43 3.40
C VAL A 74 -0.29 -5.82 3.73
N TYR A 75 -0.73 -6.54 2.71
CA TYR A 75 -0.87 -7.99 2.77
C TYR A 75 0.34 -8.66 2.12
N SER A 76 0.98 -9.57 2.83
CA SER A 76 2.08 -10.37 2.28
C SER A 76 1.57 -11.41 1.29
N LYS A 77 2.34 -11.69 0.25
CA LYS A 77 2.00 -12.68 -0.80
C LYS A 77 3.08 -13.75 -0.88
N PRO A 78 2.72 -15.04 -0.87
CA PRO A 78 3.70 -16.13 -1.01
C PRO A 78 4.15 -16.34 -2.46
N ALA A 79 3.28 -16.08 -3.42
CA ALA A 79 3.52 -16.26 -4.85
C ALA A 79 2.81 -15.20 -5.68
N LYS A 80 3.16 -15.12 -6.95
CA LYS A 80 2.43 -14.30 -7.92
C LYS A 80 1.03 -14.89 -8.13
N GLY A 81 0.01 -14.17 -7.68
CA GLY A 81 -1.39 -14.56 -7.76
C GLY A 81 -2.29 -13.36 -7.48
N MET A 82 -3.59 -13.58 -7.48
CA MET A 82 -4.61 -12.55 -7.34
C MET A 82 -5.66 -13.00 -6.32
N GLU A 83 -5.37 -12.80 -5.03
CA GLU A 83 -6.23 -13.26 -3.94
C GLU A 83 -7.53 -12.45 -3.84
N LEU A 84 -7.53 -11.15 -4.17
CA LEU A 84 -8.75 -10.33 -4.17
C LEU A 84 -9.77 -10.74 -5.25
N LEU A 85 -9.37 -11.52 -6.27
CA LEU A 85 -10.30 -12.09 -7.25
C LEU A 85 -11.03 -13.32 -6.71
N GLU A 86 -10.41 -14.05 -5.78
CA GLU A 86 -10.91 -15.31 -5.24
C GLU A 86 -11.67 -15.12 -3.92
N TYR A 87 -11.26 -14.11 -3.11
CA TYR A 87 -11.77 -13.92 -1.76
C TYR A 87 -12.33 -12.49 -1.56
N LEU A 88 -13.49 -12.39 -0.90
CA LEU A 88 -14.02 -11.09 -0.44
C LEU A 88 -13.17 -10.45 0.66
N TRP A 89 -12.42 -11.27 1.36
CA TRP A 89 -11.48 -10.88 2.41
C TRP A 89 -10.12 -11.47 2.10
N TYR A 90 -9.07 -10.72 2.39
CA TYR A 90 -7.74 -11.29 2.32
C TYR A 90 -7.65 -12.44 3.34
N PRO A 91 -7.21 -13.64 2.92
CA PRO A 91 -7.30 -14.82 3.79
C PRO A 91 -6.43 -14.67 5.03
N HIS A 92 -6.98 -15.10 6.16
CA HIS A 92 -6.27 -15.29 7.42
C HIS A 92 -6.06 -16.80 7.62
N LYS A 93 -5.20 -17.42 6.85
CA LYS A 93 -4.92 -18.85 7.05
C LYS A 93 -4.04 -19.03 8.28
N LYS A 94 -4.50 -19.84 9.22
CA LYS A 94 -3.71 -20.39 10.31
C LYS A 94 -2.94 -21.58 9.76
N GLY A 95 -1.68 -21.38 9.40
CA GLY A 95 -0.83 -22.45 8.86
C GLY A 95 0.64 -22.16 9.06
N PRO A 96 1.52 -23.14 8.78
CA PRO A 96 2.96 -22.93 8.78
C PRO A 96 3.32 -21.77 7.83
N VAL A 97 4.33 -20.99 8.18
CA VAL A 97 4.91 -19.95 7.33
C VAL A 97 5.30 -20.54 5.98
N GLY A 98 4.93 -19.83 4.90
CA GLY A 98 5.25 -20.27 3.53
C GLY A 98 4.26 -21.25 2.92
N VAL A 99 3.18 -21.60 3.61
CA VAL A 99 2.14 -22.48 3.08
C VAL A 99 0.81 -21.75 2.98
N GLY A 100 0.30 -21.58 1.78
CA GLY A 100 -1.01 -20.99 1.50
C GLY A 100 -0.95 -19.59 0.91
N ASP A 101 -2.10 -18.94 0.89
CA ASP A 101 -2.28 -17.58 0.34
C ASP A 101 -1.62 -16.52 1.24
N GLY A 102 -1.50 -15.28 0.75
CA GLY A 102 -0.98 -14.15 1.51
C GLY A 102 -1.79 -13.85 2.78
N ASN A 103 -1.21 -13.12 3.70
CA ASN A 103 -1.79 -12.88 5.01
C ASN A 103 -1.48 -11.47 5.54
N ASP A 104 -2.18 -11.09 6.61
CA ASP A 104 -2.06 -9.81 7.32
C ASP A 104 -0.93 -9.87 8.36
N HIS A 105 0.33 -9.93 7.87
CA HIS A 105 1.52 -9.97 8.73
C HIS A 105 2.10 -8.58 9.04
N TYR A 106 1.70 -7.55 8.27
CA TYR A 106 2.19 -6.19 8.44
C TYR A 106 1.39 -5.48 9.54
N ILE A 107 2.06 -4.99 10.56
CA ILE A 107 1.41 -4.32 11.68
C ILE A 107 1.67 -2.80 11.58
N VAL A 108 0.65 -2.06 11.22
CA VAL A 108 0.69 -0.59 11.13
C VAL A 108 0.82 0.06 12.52
N GLY A 109 0.18 -0.52 13.54
CA GLY A 109 0.18 0.03 14.90
C GLY A 109 -0.50 1.41 14.97
N LYS A 110 0.16 2.37 15.62
CA LYS A 110 -0.32 3.76 15.76
C LYS A 110 0.20 4.69 14.67
N THR A 111 1.01 4.17 13.73
CA THR A 111 1.69 4.91 12.67
C THR A 111 0.83 5.10 11.42
N ILE A 112 1.44 5.63 10.38
CA ILE A 112 0.85 5.73 9.04
C ILE A 112 1.14 4.50 8.16
N GLY A 113 1.87 3.49 8.66
CA GLY A 113 2.24 2.28 7.90
C GLY A 113 3.23 2.55 6.77
N LEU A 114 3.04 1.88 5.62
CA LEU A 114 3.90 2.00 4.45
C LEU A 114 3.42 3.12 3.52
N GLY A 115 4.12 4.24 3.52
CA GLY A 115 3.82 5.35 2.61
C GLY A 115 2.48 6.04 2.86
N GLY A 116 1.83 5.77 4.00
CA GLY A 116 0.63 6.48 4.40
C GLY A 116 0.88 7.97 4.62
N ILE A 117 -0.19 8.72 4.85
CA ILE A 117 -0.16 10.18 4.83
C ILE A 117 -0.73 10.76 6.13
N ALA A 118 0.03 11.67 6.72
CA ALA A 118 -0.44 12.64 7.70
C ALA A 118 -0.05 14.05 7.24
N LEU A 119 -0.41 15.08 8.00
CA LEU A 119 0.09 16.44 7.80
C LEU A 119 1.10 16.82 8.89
N TRP A 120 1.87 17.86 8.64
CA TRP A 120 2.85 18.41 9.56
C TRP A 120 2.61 19.90 9.80
N ASP A 121 2.28 20.29 11.02
CA ASP A 121 1.96 21.68 11.37
C ASP A 121 3.17 22.52 11.79
N CYS A 122 4.38 22.08 11.45
CA CYS A 122 5.67 22.61 11.86
C CYS A 122 6.15 22.19 13.25
N SER A 123 5.31 21.57 14.06
CA SER A 123 5.66 21.10 15.42
C SER A 123 5.34 19.62 15.63
N LYS A 124 4.22 19.15 15.11
CA LYS A 124 3.70 17.80 15.33
C LYS A 124 2.99 17.23 14.11
N GLU A 125 2.80 15.93 14.16
CA GLU A 125 1.93 15.21 13.24
C GLU A 125 0.46 15.58 13.44
N VAL A 126 -0.24 15.81 12.35
CA VAL A 126 -1.69 16.04 12.31
C VAL A 126 -2.34 14.90 11.55
N LYS A 127 -3.10 14.08 12.26
CA LYS A 127 -3.88 12.99 11.66
C LYS A 127 -5.00 13.53 10.78
N LEU A 128 -5.44 12.72 9.82
CA LEU A 128 -6.50 13.10 8.89
C LEU A 128 -7.89 12.91 9.50
N VAL A 129 -8.16 13.58 10.62
CA VAL A 129 -9.47 13.56 11.27
C VAL A 129 -10.49 14.30 10.42
N ALA A 130 -11.40 13.56 9.78
CA ALA A 130 -12.37 14.09 8.83
C ALA A 130 -13.63 14.60 9.54
N THR A 131 -13.75 15.89 9.79
CA THR A 131 -14.90 16.48 10.48
C THR A 131 -16.16 16.62 9.60
N LYS A 132 -15.99 16.61 8.26
CA LYS A 132 -17.09 16.71 7.29
C LYS A 132 -17.40 15.39 6.57
N GLY A 133 -16.78 14.29 7.03
CA GLY A 133 -16.96 12.96 6.46
C GLY A 133 -15.81 12.51 5.58
N ARG A 134 -15.98 11.34 4.94
CA ARG A 134 -14.94 10.64 4.20
C ARG A 134 -15.52 9.90 3.01
N THR A 135 -14.75 9.85 1.93
CA THR A 135 -15.11 9.06 0.74
C THR A 135 -13.98 8.06 0.45
N ALA A 136 -14.36 6.83 0.15
CA ALA A 136 -13.46 5.85 -0.44
C ALA A 136 -13.90 5.54 -1.87
N ARG A 137 -12.94 5.30 -2.77
CA ARG A 137 -13.14 4.89 -4.15
C ARG A 137 -12.22 3.75 -4.53
N ALA A 138 -12.69 2.88 -5.41
CA ALA A 138 -11.88 1.84 -6.02
C ALA A 138 -12.30 1.66 -7.48
N GLY A 139 -11.36 1.34 -8.36
CA GLY A 139 -11.66 1.17 -9.78
C GLY A 139 -10.47 0.80 -10.63
N ALA A 140 -10.75 0.53 -11.91
CA ALA A 140 -9.75 0.22 -12.92
C ALA A 140 -9.18 1.49 -13.56
N THR A 141 -7.96 1.37 -14.09
CA THR A 141 -7.30 2.36 -14.94
C THR A 141 -6.83 1.69 -16.23
N LYS A 142 -6.27 2.46 -17.17
CA LYS A 142 -5.68 1.89 -18.40
C LYS A 142 -4.47 0.98 -18.14
N LYS A 143 -3.83 1.09 -16.96
CA LYS A 143 -2.60 0.35 -16.63
C LYS A 143 -2.78 -0.63 -15.46
N GLY A 144 -3.94 -0.63 -14.83
CA GLY A 144 -4.20 -1.48 -13.67
C GLY A 144 -5.36 -0.98 -12.85
N SER A 145 -5.22 -0.93 -11.53
CA SER A 145 -6.28 -0.54 -10.60
C SER A 145 -5.84 0.62 -9.70
N TYR A 146 -6.82 1.26 -9.09
CA TYR A 146 -6.57 2.28 -8.08
C TYR A 146 -7.52 2.16 -6.89
N ILE A 147 -7.07 2.71 -5.78
CA ILE A 147 -7.91 3.03 -4.62
C ILE A 147 -7.64 4.46 -4.17
N GLU A 148 -8.64 5.10 -3.62
CA GLU A 148 -8.55 6.47 -3.11
C GLU A 148 -9.35 6.62 -1.81
N MET A 149 -8.81 7.41 -0.89
CA MET A 149 -9.46 7.85 0.34
C MET A 149 -9.40 9.37 0.42
N ILE A 150 -10.55 10.00 0.65
CA ILE A 150 -10.66 11.46 0.83
C ILE A 150 -11.16 11.75 2.23
N ALA A 151 -10.44 12.57 2.97
CA ALA A 151 -10.83 13.09 4.28
C ALA A 151 -11.25 14.55 4.11
N TYR A 152 -12.50 14.88 4.44
CA TYR A 152 -13.05 16.23 4.32
C TYR A 152 -13.02 16.96 5.66
N GLY A 153 -12.60 18.23 5.64
CA GLY A 153 -12.59 19.11 6.81
C GLY A 153 -11.55 18.69 7.86
N VAL A 154 -10.36 18.31 7.44
CA VAL A 154 -9.23 18.07 8.35
C VAL A 154 -8.74 19.39 8.90
N GLU A 155 -8.72 19.54 10.23
CA GLU A 155 -8.17 20.73 10.87
C GLU A 155 -6.66 20.79 10.65
N TYR A 156 -6.19 21.91 10.11
CA TYR A 156 -4.77 22.12 9.83
C TYR A 156 -4.40 23.59 10.00
N MET A 157 -3.49 23.85 10.96
CA MET A 157 -3.13 25.22 11.37
C MET A 157 -4.39 26.04 11.74
N SER A 158 -4.63 27.18 11.10
CA SER A 158 -5.75 28.09 11.39
C SER A 158 -6.99 27.83 10.50
N GLY A 159 -7.15 26.62 9.95
CA GLY A 159 -8.28 26.34 9.06
C GLY A 159 -8.49 24.87 8.77
N PHE A 160 -9.28 24.60 7.74
CA PHE A 160 -9.60 23.25 7.31
C PHE A 160 -9.06 22.97 5.91
N VAL A 161 -8.72 21.73 5.64
CA VAL A 161 -8.26 21.23 4.34
C VAL A 161 -8.93 19.88 4.03
N ASP A 162 -9.07 19.59 2.74
CA ASP A 162 -9.59 18.32 2.25
C ASP A 162 -8.43 17.53 1.62
N ILE A 163 -8.16 16.35 2.14
CA ILE A 163 -6.98 15.56 1.76
C ILE A 163 -7.41 14.27 1.07
N SER A 164 -6.90 14.05 -0.15
CA SER A 164 -6.99 12.79 -0.88
C SER A 164 -5.68 12.02 -0.77
N ILE A 165 -5.80 10.71 -0.53
CA ILE A 165 -4.73 9.71 -0.66
C ILE A 165 -5.16 8.74 -1.74
N ARG A 166 -4.37 8.61 -2.80
CA ARG A 166 -4.62 7.69 -3.90
C ARG A 166 -3.43 6.75 -4.10
N ILE A 167 -3.72 5.47 -4.25
CA ILE A 167 -2.77 4.45 -4.68
C ILE A 167 -3.14 4.04 -6.10
N ASP A 168 -2.22 4.21 -7.04
CA ASP A 168 -2.31 3.63 -8.39
C ASP A 168 -1.37 2.43 -8.46
N MET A 169 -1.90 1.27 -8.80
CA MET A 169 -1.18 0.02 -8.93
C MET A 169 -1.16 -0.41 -10.39
N ASP A 170 0.02 -0.39 -10.99
CA ASP A 170 0.24 -0.85 -12.36
C ASP A 170 0.39 -2.38 -12.37
N SER A 171 -0.20 -3.03 -13.36
CA SER A 171 -0.17 -4.48 -13.51
C SER A 171 1.24 -5.05 -13.74
N ARG A 172 2.17 -4.22 -14.21
CA ARG A 172 3.55 -4.62 -14.58
C ARG A 172 4.62 -4.09 -13.62
N SER A 173 4.21 -3.34 -12.60
CA SER A 173 5.14 -2.71 -11.68
C SER A 173 5.14 -3.41 -10.32
N ARG A 174 6.32 -3.62 -9.78
CA ARG A 174 6.50 -4.04 -8.39
C ARG A 174 6.29 -2.89 -7.41
N GLU A 175 6.24 -1.66 -7.88
CA GLU A 175 5.98 -0.48 -7.05
C GLU A 175 4.56 0.06 -7.29
N ALA A 176 3.89 0.48 -6.22
CA ALA A 176 2.66 1.23 -6.30
C ALA A 176 2.93 2.72 -6.10
N LYS A 177 2.28 3.56 -6.89
CA LYS A 177 2.40 5.01 -6.79
C LYS A 177 1.38 5.54 -5.78
N VAL A 178 1.85 6.23 -4.75
CA VAL A 178 1.03 6.95 -3.76
C VAL A 178 1.04 8.42 -4.11
N THR A 179 -0.14 9.01 -4.26
CA THR A 179 -0.32 10.44 -4.47
C THR A 179 -1.19 11.01 -3.37
N ALA A 180 -0.68 11.97 -2.61
CA ALA A 180 -1.48 12.76 -1.68
C ALA A 180 -1.75 14.15 -2.28
N ARG A 181 -2.98 14.65 -2.12
CA ARG A 181 -3.40 15.97 -2.60
C ARG A 181 -4.21 16.71 -1.55
N GLU A 182 -3.99 17.98 -1.46
CA GLU A 182 -4.92 18.95 -0.87
C GLU A 182 -5.83 19.47 -2.00
N LEU A 183 -7.14 19.32 -1.86
CA LEU A 183 -8.09 19.43 -2.98
C LEU A 183 -8.43 20.86 -3.41
N SER A 184 -8.23 21.84 -2.53
CA SER A 184 -8.44 23.26 -2.88
C SER A 184 -7.22 23.90 -3.56
N GLY A 185 -6.07 23.19 -3.59
CA GLY A 185 -4.79 23.70 -4.09
C GLY A 185 -3.97 24.46 -3.05
N ARG A 186 -4.44 24.56 -1.80
CA ARG A 186 -3.68 25.15 -0.69
C ARG A 186 -2.40 24.34 -0.47
N LYS A 187 -1.30 25.03 -0.18
CA LYS A 187 -0.02 24.38 0.15
C LYS A 187 -0.03 23.94 1.61
N VAL A 188 0.16 22.64 1.83
CA VAL A 188 0.33 22.01 3.14
C VAL A 188 1.69 21.29 3.20
N ARG A 189 2.11 20.88 4.39
CA ARG A 189 3.24 19.97 4.56
C ARG A 189 2.70 18.57 4.80
N PHE A 190 2.96 17.66 3.87
CA PHE A 190 2.63 16.26 4.05
C PHE A 190 3.75 15.55 4.83
N LEU A 191 3.36 14.63 5.69
CA LEU A 191 4.23 13.67 6.34
C LEU A 191 3.95 12.29 5.75
N THR A 192 5.01 11.57 5.38
CA THR A 192 4.95 10.17 4.94
C THR A 192 6.19 9.43 5.40
N GLY A 193 6.21 8.10 5.26
CA GLY A 193 7.35 7.30 5.72
C GLY A 193 7.08 5.81 5.71
N VAL A 194 7.88 5.07 6.46
CA VAL A 194 7.77 3.62 6.65
C VAL A 194 7.88 3.33 8.14
N ASN A 195 6.90 2.66 8.71
CA ASN A 195 7.00 2.24 10.11
C ASN A 195 7.98 1.07 10.26
N PHE A 196 8.55 0.97 11.44
CA PHE A 196 9.43 -0.13 11.80
C PHE A 196 9.18 -0.58 13.24
N HIS A 197 9.63 -1.77 13.56
CA HIS A 197 9.51 -2.40 14.87
C HIS A 197 10.90 -2.77 15.41
N ASP A 198 10.98 -3.03 16.71
CA ASP A 198 12.20 -3.51 17.36
C ASP A 198 12.73 -4.78 16.67
N GLY A 199 14.02 -4.83 16.44
CA GLY A 199 14.69 -5.96 15.77
C GLY A 199 14.64 -5.92 14.24
N GLN A 200 13.97 -4.93 13.62
CA GLN A 200 14.01 -4.75 12.18
C GLN A 200 15.24 -3.98 11.73
N SER A 201 15.80 -4.35 10.59
CA SER A 201 16.80 -3.58 9.88
C SER A 201 16.17 -2.37 9.21
N VAL A 202 16.78 -1.20 9.39
CA VAL A 202 16.40 0.05 8.74
C VAL A 202 17.56 0.53 7.86
N PHE A 203 17.26 0.94 6.63
CA PHE A 203 18.27 1.47 5.72
C PHE A 203 17.70 2.62 4.88
N THR A 204 18.55 3.55 4.53
CA THR A 204 18.21 4.74 3.76
C THR A 204 19.27 5.03 2.72
N GLY A 205 18.89 5.76 1.68
CA GLY A 205 19.82 6.27 0.66
C GLY A 205 19.22 7.47 -0.05
N LYS A 206 19.78 7.80 -1.20
CA LYS A 206 19.34 8.94 -1.99
C LYS A 206 17.93 8.70 -2.54
N GLY A 207 16.91 9.29 -1.88
CA GLY A 207 15.52 9.20 -2.31
C GLY A 207 14.81 7.89 -1.96
N TYR A 208 15.28 7.16 -0.94
CA TYR A 208 14.57 5.98 -0.46
C TYR A 208 14.73 5.72 1.04
N ILE A 209 13.76 5.02 1.59
CA ILE A 209 13.73 4.41 2.92
C ILE A 209 13.37 2.95 2.74
N GLY A 210 14.03 2.04 3.44
CA GLY A 210 13.70 0.62 3.48
C GLY A 210 13.77 0.07 4.90
N VAL A 211 12.92 -0.91 5.17
CA VAL A 211 12.83 -1.65 6.42
C VAL A 211 12.72 -3.13 6.09
N TRP A 212 13.36 -4.01 6.87
CA TRP A 212 13.24 -5.47 6.73
C TRP A 212 13.22 -6.14 8.09
N GLY A 213 12.30 -7.08 8.27
CA GLY A 213 12.19 -7.94 9.44
C GLY A 213 10.77 -8.23 9.88
N PRO A 214 10.58 -9.03 10.93
CA PRO A 214 9.26 -9.37 11.44
C PRO A 214 8.60 -8.17 12.14
N HIS A 215 7.27 -8.09 12.03
CA HIS A 215 6.48 -7.07 12.72
C HIS A 215 6.10 -7.53 14.12
N LYS A 216 6.35 -6.69 15.14
CA LYS A 216 5.90 -6.93 16.51
C LYS A 216 4.37 -6.92 16.55
N GLY A 217 3.79 -8.00 17.07
CA GLY A 217 2.33 -8.16 17.13
C GLY A 217 1.74 -8.97 15.98
N ASP A 218 2.55 -9.44 15.04
CA ASP A 218 2.17 -10.49 14.10
C ASP A 218 1.71 -11.73 14.91
N LYS A 219 0.51 -12.21 14.60
CA LYS A 219 -0.13 -13.35 15.30
C LYS A 219 0.20 -14.70 14.70
N SER A 220 1.10 -14.74 13.72
CA SER A 220 1.59 -15.97 13.11
C SER A 220 2.34 -16.82 14.14
N PRO A 221 2.27 -18.15 14.06
CA PRO A 221 3.07 -19.03 14.93
C PRO A 221 4.58 -18.75 14.86
N VAL A 222 5.05 -18.34 13.67
CA VAL A 222 6.39 -17.81 13.45
C VAL A 222 6.21 -16.46 12.75
N PRO A 223 6.68 -15.35 13.35
CA PRO A 223 6.58 -14.02 12.73
C PRO A 223 7.27 -14.01 11.35
N VAL A 224 6.59 -13.43 10.35
CA VAL A 224 7.06 -13.39 8.97
C VAL A 224 7.88 -12.12 8.73
N PRO A 225 9.18 -12.22 8.40
CA PRO A 225 9.95 -11.07 7.96
C PRO A 225 9.37 -10.45 6.69
N LEU A 226 9.17 -9.14 6.74
CA LEU A 226 8.64 -8.33 5.65
C LEU A 226 9.64 -7.24 5.25
N GLY A 227 9.70 -6.96 3.95
CA GLY A 227 10.32 -5.78 3.39
C GLY A 227 9.27 -4.70 3.13
N ALA A 228 9.52 -3.49 3.61
CA ALA A 228 8.71 -2.31 3.33
C ALA A 228 9.61 -1.16 2.88
N GLY A 229 9.28 -0.53 1.75
CA GLY A 229 10.13 0.51 1.18
C GLY A 229 9.36 1.64 0.52
N LEU A 230 9.97 2.82 0.58
CA LEU A 230 9.45 4.07 0.03
C LEU A 230 10.52 4.72 -0.84
N ARG A 231 10.17 5.08 -2.08
CA ARG A 231 10.96 5.95 -2.97
C ARG A 231 10.33 7.32 -3.08
N PHE A 232 11.16 8.36 -3.10
CA PHE A 232 10.72 9.75 -3.19
C PHE A 232 11.76 10.64 -3.87
N ARG A 233 11.32 11.76 -4.44
CA ARG A 233 12.24 12.77 -4.97
C ARG A 233 12.79 13.60 -3.82
N GLN A 234 14.06 13.43 -3.50
CA GLN A 234 14.72 14.03 -2.33
C GLN A 234 14.56 15.55 -2.25
N SER A 235 14.54 16.26 -3.40
CA SER A 235 14.35 17.71 -3.45
C SER A 235 13.01 18.21 -2.90
N ASP A 236 11.99 17.35 -2.83
CA ASP A 236 10.65 17.71 -2.41
C ASP A 236 10.40 17.56 -0.90
N PHE A 237 11.34 16.93 -0.21
CA PHE A 237 11.22 16.57 1.20
C PHE A 237 12.39 17.07 2.05
N THR A 238 12.19 17.06 3.37
CA THR A 238 13.26 17.21 4.37
C THR A 238 14.13 15.94 4.38
N PRO A 239 15.32 15.98 5.02
CA PRO A 239 16.06 14.77 5.34
C PRO A 239 15.22 13.77 6.11
N VAL A 240 15.53 12.48 5.95
CA VAL A 240 14.87 11.39 6.68
C VAL A 240 15.09 11.57 8.18
N GLN A 241 14.03 11.43 8.94
CA GLN A 241 14.03 11.48 10.41
C GLN A 241 13.57 10.13 10.95
N LYS A 242 14.30 9.58 11.93
CA LYS A 242 13.90 8.39 12.67
C LYS A 242 13.22 8.81 13.96
N THR A 243 12.00 8.29 14.19
CA THR A 243 11.29 8.38 15.46
C THR A 243 11.37 7.04 16.19
N GLU A 244 10.53 6.81 17.19
CA GLU A 244 10.45 5.55 17.93
C GLU A 244 9.98 4.38 17.03
N ASP A 245 9.04 4.64 16.11
CA ASP A 245 8.32 3.63 15.33
C ASP A 245 8.15 3.97 13.84
N LEU A 246 8.72 5.11 13.38
CA LEU A 246 8.54 5.59 12.00
C LEU A 246 9.82 6.23 11.46
N MET A 247 10.24 5.77 10.28
CA MET A 247 11.17 6.50 9.41
C MET A 247 10.36 7.46 8.56
N ARG A 248 10.42 8.78 8.85
CA ARG A 248 9.57 9.78 8.22
C ARG A 248 10.32 10.79 7.38
N ILE A 249 9.61 11.35 6.41
CA ILE A 249 9.99 12.52 5.64
C ILE A 249 8.82 13.50 5.62
N ILE A 250 9.14 14.80 5.61
CA ILE A 250 8.15 15.87 5.58
C ILE A 250 8.33 16.64 4.28
N SER A 251 7.25 16.87 3.54
CA SER A 251 7.33 17.61 2.29
C SER A 251 7.63 19.09 2.51
N LYS A 252 8.26 19.72 1.52
CA LYS A 252 8.14 21.17 1.36
C LYS A 252 6.67 21.53 1.19
N PRO A 253 6.25 22.79 1.49
CA PRO A 253 4.86 23.22 1.28
C PRO A 253 4.40 22.93 -0.15
N SER A 254 3.39 22.09 -0.30
CA SER A 254 2.87 21.65 -1.61
C SER A 254 1.38 21.33 -1.52
N SER A 255 0.64 21.47 -2.61
CA SER A 255 -0.73 20.95 -2.73
C SER A 255 -0.76 19.49 -3.16
N LYS A 256 0.41 18.93 -3.53
CA LYS A 256 0.52 17.53 -4.01
C LYS A 256 1.91 16.98 -3.73
N ILE A 257 1.96 15.74 -3.27
CA ILE A 257 3.18 14.91 -3.28
C ILE A 257 2.93 13.60 -4.02
N THR A 258 4.02 12.99 -4.47
CA THR A 258 3.99 11.64 -5.06
C THR A 258 5.20 10.86 -4.57
N THR A 259 4.96 9.62 -4.14
CA THR A 259 5.96 8.64 -3.74
C THR A 259 5.65 7.30 -4.39
N SER A 260 6.60 6.38 -4.38
CA SER A 260 6.36 4.97 -4.74
C SER A 260 6.62 4.11 -3.52
N ILE A 261 5.80 3.09 -3.33
CA ILE A 261 5.95 2.11 -2.25
C ILE A 261 6.14 0.71 -2.82
N ILE A 262 6.89 -0.09 -2.11
CA ILE A 262 7.14 -1.50 -2.40
C ILE A 262 7.04 -2.31 -1.12
N ALA A 263 6.44 -3.49 -1.22
CA ALA A 263 6.41 -4.48 -0.16
C ALA A 263 6.91 -5.82 -0.67
N SER A 264 7.47 -6.60 0.24
CA SER A 264 7.97 -7.93 0.00
C SER A 264 7.90 -8.75 1.28
N SER A 265 8.16 -10.05 1.20
CA SER A 265 8.22 -10.92 2.37
C SER A 265 9.14 -12.11 2.15
N VAL A 266 9.58 -12.72 3.25
CA VAL A 266 10.40 -13.94 3.18
C VAL A 266 9.69 -15.13 2.50
N ILE A 267 8.35 -15.07 2.41
CA ILE A 267 7.54 -16.12 1.80
C ILE A 267 7.31 -15.95 0.29
N GLU A 268 7.74 -14.84 -0.31
CA GLU A 268 7.61 -14.62 -1.76
C GLU A 268 8.79 -15.25 -2.54
N GLU A 269 8.68 -15.25 -3.89
CA GLU A 269 9.64 -15.94 -4.75
C GLU A 269 10.88 -15.10 -5.12
N GLU A 270 10.76 -13.76 -5.20
CA GLU A 270 11.79 -12.89 -5.83
C GLU A 270 12.60 -12.08 -4.81
N LEU A 271 11.94 -11.23 -4.02
CA LEU A 271 12.61 -10.37 -3.04
C LEU A 271 12.46 -10.91 -1.62
N ASN A 272 12.80 -12.18 -1.42
CA ASN A 272 12.55 -12.94 -0.17
C ASN A 272 13.67 -12.85 0.86
N THR A 273 14.68 -12.02 0.64
CA THR A 273 15.75 -11.77 1.63
C THR A 273 15.98 -10.28 1.79
N GLU A 274 16.54 -9.88 2.95
CA GLU A 274 16.95 -8.51 3.18
C GLU A 274 17.95 -8.02 2.14
N GLN A 275 18.90 -8.87 1.73
CA GLN A 275 19.91 -8.53 0.75
C GLN A 275 19.27 -8.18 -0.60
N LEU A 276 18.42 -9.05 -1.14
CA LEU A 276 17.71 -8.83 -2.42
C LEU A 276 16.84 -7.57 -2.34
N PHE A 277 16.14 -7.39 -1.24
CA PHE A 277 15.30 -6.21 -1.03
C PHE A 277 16.11 -4.91 -0.98
N ARG A 278 17.29 -4.91 -0.33
CA ARG A 278 18.22 -3.76 -0.33
C ARG A 278 18.81 -3.48 -1.71
N GLU A 279 19.17 -4.52 -2.46
CA GLU A 279 19.73 -4.40 -3.81
C GLU A 279 18.72 -3.81 -4.79
N TYR A 280 17.43 -4.08 -4.60
CA TYR A 280 16.37 -3.49 -5.41
C TYR A 280 16.36 -1.94 -5.37
N PHE A 281 16.85 -1.30 -4.32
CA PHE A 281 16.90 0.15 -4.18
C PHE A 281 18.15 0.79 -4.78
N LYS A 282 19.19 0.02 -5.03
CA LYS A 282 20.43 0.51 -5.64
C LYS A 282 20.30 0.66 -7.15
#